data_e1dd91a329c5b3ab6f98c3e885fa73fe
#
_entry.id   e1dd91a329c5b3ab6f98c3e885fa73fe
#
_cell.length_a   1.000
_cell.length_b   1.000
_cell.length_c   1.000
_cell.angle_alpha   90.00
_cell.angle_beta   90.00
_cell.angle_gamma   90.00
#
_symmetry.space_group_name_H-M   'P 1'
#
loop_
_entity.id
_entity.type
_entity.pdbx_description
1 polymer ?
#
loop_
_entity_poly.entity_id
_entity_poly.type
_entity_poly.pdbx_seq_one_letter_code
_entity_poly.pdbx_strand_id
1 'polypeptide(L)'
;HEQQPLPPVSQALGIESEAPGLLAAGGSLTSRRLAEAYTQGVFPWYGEGQPILWWSPDPRMVLPVAEFALSRSLRKTIRRFLATPGCEVRIDSAVEAVLRACATTPRDGQAGTWIVPAMIAAYSAWPAVHSFETWIDGRLAGGLYGVCLGRMFYGESMFAHRSDASKIALAALGCFCRA
;
A
#
# COMPACT_ATOMS: atom_id res chain seq x y z
N HIS A 1 13.60 -22.56 -0.95
CA HIS A 1 14.69 -22.21 -1.88
C HIS A 1 14.28 -20.96 -2.68
N GLU A 2 15.18 -19.95 -2.80
CA GLU A 2 14.91 -18.64 -3.44
C GLU A 2 14.45 -18.73 -4.91
N GLN A 3 14.71 -19.82 -5.58
CA GLN A 3 14.42 -20.02 -7.02
C GLN A 3 13.13 -20.82 -7.29
N GLN A 4 12.48 -21.32 -6.27
CA GLN A 4 11.24 -22.09 -6.47
C GLN A 4 10.08 -21.12 -6.78
N PRO A 5 9.30 -21.34 -7.85
CA PRO A 5 8.14 -20.51 -8.18
C PRO A 5 7.10 -20.56 -7.05
N LEU A 6 6.28 -19.52 -6.95
CA LEU A 6 5.13 -19.56 -6.04
C LEU A 6 4.15 -20.65 -6.50
N PRO A 7 3.48 -21.32 -5.55
CA PRO A 7 2.42 -22.26 -5.90
C PRO A 7 1.29 -21.56 -6.68
N PRO A 8 0.49 -22.29 -7.48
CA PRO A 8 -0.73 -21.76 -8.07
C PRO A 8 -1.66 -21.16 -7.01
N VAL A 9 -2.29 -20.02 -7.28
CA VAL A 9 -3.18 -19.34 -6.32
C VAL A 9 -4.37 -20.21 -5.87
N SER A 10 -4.76 -21.18 -6.69
CA SER A 10 -5.79 -22.17 -6.34
C SER A 10 -5.41 -23.06 -5.14
N GLN A 11 -4.14 -23.05 -4.71
CA GLN A 11 -3.67 -23.78 -3.53
C GLN A 11 -3.68 -22.91 -2.26
N ALA A 12 -4.10 -21.65 -2.35
CA ALA A 12 -4.28 -20.82 -1.16
C ALA A 12 -5.32 -21.43 -0.22
N LEU A 13 -5.07 -21.33 1.07
CA LEU A 13 -5.98 -21.89 2.08
C LEU A 13 -7.37 -21.23 1.98
N GLY A 14 -8.41 -22.05 1.98
CA GLY A 14 -9.79 -21.61 1.86
C GLY A 14 -10.30 -20.84 3.07
N ILE A 15 -11.49 -20.23 2.94
CA ILE A 15 -12.11 -19.35 3.95
C ILE A 15 -12.38 -20.05 5.28
N GLU A 16 -12.54 -21.36 5.29
CA GLU A 16 -12.78 -22.17 6.50
C GLU A 16 -11.49 -22.58 7.25
N SER A 17 -10.32 -22.19 6.73
CA SER A 17 -9.04 -22.52 7.35
C SER A 17 -8.69 -21.52 8.47
N GLU A 18 -7.71 -21.87 9.32
CA GLU A 18 -7.16 -20.97 10.34
C GLU A 18 -6.41 -19.76 9.76
N ALA A 19 -6.01 -19.84 8.48
CA ALA A 19 -5.27 -18.78 7.78
C ALA A 19 -5.80 -18.59 6.34
N PRO A 20 -7.04 -18.07 6.17
CA PRO A 20 -7.66 -17.93 4.85
C PRO A 20 -6.81 -17.09 3.90
N GLY A 21 -6.50 -17.62 2.74
CA GLY A 21 -5.69 -16.96 1.73
C GLY A 21 -4.17 -17.16 1.87
N LEU A 22 -3.68 -17.85 2.90
CA LEU A 22 -2.25 -18.18 2.98
C LEU A 22 -1.89 -19.17 1.87
N LEU A 23 -0.88 -18.80 1.05
CA LEU A 23 -0.45 -19.57 -0.11
C LEU A 23 0.90 -20.25 0.12
N ALA A 24 1.86 -19.54 0.70
CA ALA A 24 3.22 -20.05 0.86
C ALA A 24 3.94 -19.34 2.03
N ALA A 25 5.03 -19.96 2.50
CA ALA A 25 5.91 -19.38 3.49
C ALA A 25 7.38 -19.48 3.04
N GLY A 26 8.20 -18.46 3.37
CA GLY A 26 9.62 -18.37 3.05
C GLY A 26 9.93 -17.68 1.73
N GLY A 27 11.13 -17.90 1.20
CA GLY A 27 11.63 -17.22 0.00
C GLY A 27 12.31 -15.88 0.32
N SER A 28 12.29 -14.94 -0.64
CA SER A 28 12.96 -13.64 -0.54
C SER A 28 12.08 -12.51 -1.10
N LEU A 29 12.36 -11.26 -0.68
CA LEU A 29 11.66 -10.05 -1.15
C LEU A 29 12.38 -9.36 -2.32
N THR A 30 12.98 -10.11 -3.23
CA THR A 30 13.59 -9.50 -4.43
C THR A 30 12.51 -8.87 -5.32
N SER A 31 12.86 -7.79 -6.05
CA SER A 31 11.93 -7.14 -7.00
C SER A 31 11.35 -8.13 -8.02
N ARG A 32 12.14 -9.13 -8.44
CA ARG A 32 11.67 -10.22 -9.30
C ARG A 32 10.57 -11.06 -8.63
N ARG A 33 10.78 -11.45 -7.37
CA ARG A 33 9.81 -12.25 -6.60
C ARG A 33 8.54 -11.45 -6.32
N LEU A 34 8.69 -10.16 -5.99
CA LEU A 34 7.54 -9.28 -5.80
C LEU A 34 6.74 -9.13 -7.10
N ALA A 35 7.41 -8.90 -8.24
CA ALA A 35 6.74 -8.81 -9.54
C ALA A 35 5.98 -10.12 -9.89
N GLU A 36 6.62 -11.28 -9.69
CA GLU A 36 5.98 -12.59 -9.89
C GLU A 36 4.74 -12.76 -8.99
N ALA A 37 4.82 -12.38 -7.72
CA ALA A 37 3.73 -12.48 -6.78
C ALA A 37 2.56 -11.55 -7.17
N TYR A 38 2.84 -10.25 -7.32
CA TYR A 38 1.78 -9.27 -7.59
C TYR A 38 1.09 -9.48 -8.94
N THR A 39 1.77 -10.00 -9.97
CA THR A 39 1.12 -10.37 -11.24
C THR A 39 0.10 -11.50 -11.10
N GLN A 40 0.20 -12.30 -10.05
CA GLN A 40 -0.74 -13.37 -9.70
C GLN A 40 -1.75 -12.96 -8.61
N GLY A 41 -1.73 -11.69 -8.17
CA GLY A 41 -2.56 -11.22 -7.06
C GLY A 41 -2.07 -11.67 -5.68
N VAL A 42 -0.84 -12.15 -5.57
CA VAL A 42 -0.21 -12.59 -4.32
C VAL A 42 0.62 -11.46 -3.73
N PHE A 43 0.59 -11.29 -2.42
CA PHE A 43 1.37 -10.26 -1.71
C PHE A 43 1.97 -10.81 -0.42
N PRO A 44 3.11 -10.27 0.04
CA PRO A 44 3.70 -10.65 1.32
C PRO A 44 3.02 -9.90 2.48
N TRP A 45 2.71 -10.62 3.54
CA TRP A 45 2.22 -10.05 4.79
C TRP A 45 2.64 -10.93 5.96
N TYR A 46 3.52 -10.41 6.82
CA TYR A 46 4.10 -11.16 7.94
C TYR A 46 4.64 -10.17 9.00
N GLY A 47 4.81 -10.63 10.24
CA GLY A 47 5.37 -9.87 11.34
C GLY A 47 6.87 -10.08 11.52
N GLU A 48 7.47 -9.27 12.39
CA GLU A 48 8.87 -9.42 12.77
C GLU A 48 9.13 -10.80 13.39
N GLY A 49 10.25 -11.43 13.00
CA GLY A 49 10.61 -12.78 13.45
C GLY A 49 9.88 -13.92 12.76
N GLN A 50 8.89 -13.63 11.91
CA GLN A 50 8.21 -14.64 11.09
C GLN A 50 8.92 -14.86 9.75
N PRO A 51 8.79 -16.05 9.14
CA PRO A 51 9.14 -16.20 7.73
C PRO A 51 8.24 -15.30 6.85
N ILE A 52 8.69 -14.97 5.65
CA ILE A 52 7.83 -14.28 4.67
C ILE A 52 6.61 -15.14 4.42
N LEU A 53 5.42 -14.61 4.63
CA LEU A 53 4.15 -15.27 4.32
C LEU A 53 3.53 -14.61 3.09
N TRP A 54 3.13 -15.43 2.10
CA TRP A 54 2.55 -15.01 0.84
C TRP A 54 1.06 -15.32 0.84
N TRP A 55 0.26 -14.32 0.50
CA TRP A 55 -1.19 -14.38 0.63
C TRP A 55 -1.91 -14.12 -0.69
N SER A 56 -2.97 -14.89 -0.92
CA SER A 56 -3.92 -14.71 -2.03
C SER A 56 -5.35 -14.94 -1.52
N PRO A 57 -5.94 -13.99 -0.79
CA PRO A 57 -7.30 -14.15 -0.27
C PRO A 57 -8.34 -14.11 -1.39
N ASP A 58 -9.38 -14.95 -1.23
CA ASP A 58 -10.58 -14.99 -2.05
C ASP A 58 -11.81 -15.09 -1.13
N PRO A 59 -12.79 -14.14 -1.20
CA PRO A 59 -12.87 -13.02 -2.13
C PRO A 59 -11.88 -11.90 -1.81
N ARG A 60 -11.49 -11.13 -2.83
CA ARG A 60 -10.64 -9.95 -2.70
C ARG A 60 -11.44 -8.67 -2.89
N MET A 61 -11.30 -7.73 -1.96
CA MET A 61 -11.90 -6.41 -2.11
C MET A 61 -11.16 -5.60 -3.18
N VAL A 62 -11.91 -5.04 -4.11
CA VAL A 62 -11.41 -4.14 -5.16
C VAL A 62 -12.30 -2.90 -5.23
N LEU A 63 -11.72 -1.78 -5.64
CA LEU A 63 -12.43 -0.54 -5.91
C LEU A 63 -12.28 -0.19 -7.40
N PRO A 64 -13.31 -0.38 -8.23
CA PRO A 64 -13.29 0.11 -9.60
C PRO A 64 -13.10 1.63 -9.62
N VAL A 65 -12.15 2.11 -10.41
CA VAL A 65 -11.80 3.56 -10.46
C VAL A 65 -13.02 4.41 -10.83
N ALA A 66 -13.92 3.90 -11.67
CA ALA A 66 -15.17 4.57 -12.05
C ALA A 66 -16.12 4.79 -10.86
N GLU A 67 -16.07 3.91 -9.85
CA GLU A 67 -16.92 3.97 -8.66
C GLU A 67 -16.31 4.80 -7.53
N PHE A 68 -15.04 5.22 -7.66
CA PHE A 68 -14.38 6.04 -6.66
C PHE A 68 -15.04 7.42 -6.58
N ALA A 69 -15.67 7.71 -5.45
CA ALA A 69 -16.39 8.96 -5.21
C ALA A 69 -15.90 9.66 -3.94
N LEU A 70 -15.73 10.97 -4.03
CA LEU A 70 -15.40 11.81 -2.87
C LEU A 70 -16.68 12.31 -2.20
N SER A 71 -16.74 12.23 -0.87
CA SER A 71 -17.81 12.85 -0.10
C SER A 71 -17.82 14.37 -0.27
N ARG A 72 -18.97 15.00 -0.04
CA ARG A 72 -19.12 16.46 -0.13
C ARG A 72 -18.15 17.19 0.84
N SER A 73 -18.00 16.67 2.04
CA SER A 73 -17.09 17.24 3.05
C SER A 73 -15.63 17.16 2.59
N LEU A 74 -15.18 16.00 2.09
CA LEU A 74 -13.83 15.83 1.61
C LEU A 74 -13.51 16.71 0.40
N ARG A 75 -14.45 16.89 -0.53
CA ARG A 75 -14.29 17.85 -1.64
C ARG A 75 -14.07 19.28 -1.15
N LYS A 76 -14.78 19.71 -0.09
CA LYS A 76 -14.59 21.03 0.52
C LYS A 76 -13.19 21.13 1.15
N THR A 77 -12.76 20.07 1.87
CA THR A 77 -11.41 20.00 2.47
C THR A 77 -10.32 20.09 1.41
N ILE A 78 -10.44 19.33 0.31
CA ILE A 78 -9.46 19.34 -0.79
C ILE A 78 -9.39 20.74 -1.45
N ARG A 79 -10.54 21.39 -1.73
CA ARG A 79 -10.53 22.75 -2.30
C ARG A 79 -9.81 23.73 -1.40
N ARG A 80 -10.06 23.68 -0.09
CA ARG A 80 -9.38 24.54 0.88
C ARG A 80 -7.87 24.24 0.91
N PHE A 81 -7.50 22.96 0.95
CA PHE A 81 -6.12 22.52 0.92
C PHE A 81 -5.37 23.08 -0.29
N LEU A 82 -5.93 22.91 -1.49
CA LEU A 82 -5.32 23.38 -2.75
C LEU A 82 -5.24 24.91 -2.85
N ALA A 83 -6.09 25.66 -2.12
CA ALA A 83 -6.05 27.11 -2.05
C ALA A 83 -5.13 27.65 -0.95
N THR A 84 -4.59 26.81 -0.09
CA THR A 84 -3.74 27.22 1.05
C THR A 84 -2.29 27.20 0.63
N PRO A 85 -1.54 28.32 0.73
CA PRO A 85 -0.09 28.33 0.52
C PRO A 85 0.62 27.32 1.41
N GLY A 86 1.66 26.68 0.90
CA GLY A 86 2.40 25.64 1.61
C GLY A 86 1.75 24.26 1.65
N CYS A 87 0.53 24.12 1.09
CA CYS A 87 -0.15 22.85 0.94
C CYS A 87 0.00 22.30 -0.49
N GLU A 88 0.50 21.09 -0.64
CA GLU A 88 0.72 20.46 -1.94
C GLU A 88 0.59 18.94 -1.88
N VAL A 89 0.28 18.35 -3.03
CA VAL A 89 0.37 16.90 -3.25
C VAL A 89 1.60 16.63 -4.10
N ARG A 90 2.39 15.64 -3.69
CA ARG A 90 3.53 15.15 -4.48
C ARG A 90 3.33 13.67 -4.76
N ILE A 91 3.96 13.20 -5.84
CA ILE A 91 3.99 11.78 -6.22
C ILE A 91 5.45 11.35 -6.28
N ASP A 92 5.78 10.23 -5.66
CA ASP A 92 7.09 9.59 -5.67
C ASP A 92 8.26 10.49 -5.18
N SER A 93 7.96 11.54 -4.43
CA SER A 93 9.01 12.45 -3.94
C SER A 93 9.68 11.94 -2.67
N ALA A 94 9.03 11.04 -1.91
CA ALA A 94 9.51 10.55 -0.63
C ALA A 94 8.99 9.14 -0.29
N VAL A 95 9.09 8.19 -1.23
CA VAL A 95 8.58 6.81 -1.11
C VAL A 95 9.02 6.16 0.20
N GLU A 96 10.31 6.16 0.53
CA GLU A 96 10.82 5.55 1.76
C GLU A 96 10.27 6.24 3.02
N ALA A 97 10.12 7.57 3.01
CA ALA A 97 9.54 8.29 4.14
C ALA A 97 8.07 7.92 4.36
N VAL A 98 7.30 7.72 3.28
CA VAL A 98 5.91 7.24 3.35
C VAL A 98 5.85 5.83 3.92
N LEU A 99 6.69 4.90 3.46
CA LEU A 99 6.79 3.53 4.00
C LEU A 99 7.09 3.54 5.49
N ARG A 100 8.10 4.31 5.93
CA ARG A 100 8.47 4.45 7.34
C ARG A 100 7.34 5.07 8.17
N ALA A 101 6.66 6.10 7.67
CA ALA A 101 5.52 6.70 8.35
C ALA A 101 4.35 5.71 8.47
N CYS A 102 4.06 4.92 7.44
CA CYS A 102 3.07 3.84 7.52
C CYS A 102 3.43 2.77 8.56
N ALA A 103 4.73 2.44 8.70
CA ALA A 103 5.21 1.46 9.67
C ALA A 103 5.13 1.95 11.11
N THR A 104 5.33 3.25 11.35
CA THR A 104 5.50 3.82 12.70
C THR A 104 4.28 4.57 13.23
N THR A 105 3.33 4.95 12.37
CA THR A 105 2.13 5.65 12.80
C THR A 105 1.22 4.69 13.59
N PRO A 106 0.92 4.97 14.87
CA PRO A 106 0.05 4.14 15.68
C PRO A 106 -1.34 3.99 15.07
N ARG A 107 -1.94 2.82 15.25
CA ARG A 107 -3.32 2.52 14.84
C ARG A 107 -4.08 1.92 16.00
N ASP A 108 -5.29 2.40 16.22
CA ASP A 108 -6.15 1.88 17.26
C ASP A 108 -6.43 0.38 17.05
N GLY A 109 -6.24 -0.41 18.10
CA GLY A 109 -6.49 -1.85 18.07
C GLY A 109 -5.41 -2.69 17.34
N GLN A 110 -4.32 -2.10 16.88
CA GLN A 110 -3.23 -2.82 16.22
C GLN A 110 -1.94 -2.73 17.05
N ALA A 111 -1.48 -3.84 17.60
CA ALA A 111 -0.17 -3.94 18.23
C ALA A 111 0.90 -4.23 17.17
N GLY A 112 1.86 -3.30 17.00
CA GLY A 112 2.96 -3.45 16.05
C GLY A 112 2.61 -3.14 14.60
N THR A 113 3.51 -3.51 13.70
CA THR A 113 3.37 -3.30 12.26
C THR A 113 3.81 -4.54 11.49
N TRP A 114 3.16 -4.79 10.35
CA TRP A 114 3.61 -5.78 9.37
C TRP A 114 4.64 -5.22 8.37
N ILE A 115 4.84 -3.88 8.36
CA ILE A 115 5.81 -3.22 7.48
C ILE A 115 7.18 -3.27 8.17
N VAL A 116 7.82 -4.43 8.10
CA VAL A 116 9.12 -4.68 8.72
C VAL A 116 10.26 -4.02 7.92
N PRO A 117 11.46 -3.81 8.51
CA PRO A 117 12.58 -3.15 7.83
C PRO A 117 12.94 -3.78 6.47
N ALA A 118 12.88 -5.11 6.36
CA ALA A 118 13.13 -5.82 5.11
C ALA A 118 12.12 -5.46 4.01
N MET A 119 10.84 -5.24 4.37
CA MET A 119 9.83 -4.78 3.44
C MET A 119 10.09 -3.33 3.00
N ILE A 120 10.43 -2.43 3.94
CA ILE A 120 10.78 -1.06 3.59
C ILE A 120 11.91 -1.05 2.56
N ALA A 121 12.99 -1.80 2.79
CA ALA A 121 14.12 -1.87 1.87
C ALA A 121 13.71 -2.43 0.49
N ALA A 122 12.95 -3.52 0.46
CA ALA A 122 12.54 -4.16 -0.79
C ALA A 122 11.60 -3.27 -1.62
N TYR A 123 10.60 -2.64 -0.97
CA TYR A 123 9.62 -1.81 -1.65
C TYR A 123 10.22 -0.47 -2.08
N SER A 124 11.09 0.15 -1.28
CA SER A 124 11.78 1.39 -1.68
C SER A 124 12.69 1.22 -2.90
N ALA A 125 13.23 0.00 -3.09
CA ALA A 125 14.10 -0.31 -4.23
C ALA A 125 13.34 -0.78 -5.49
N TRP A 126 12.03 -1.01 -5.38
CA TRP A 126 11.25 -1.58 -6.48
C TRP A 126 10.52 -0.50 -7.28
N PRO A 127 10.84 -0.30 -8.59
CA PRO A 127 10.28 0.79 -9.42
C PRO A 127 8.75 0.74 -9.64
N ALA A 128 8.09 -0.38 -9.32
CA ALA A 128 6.65 -0.49 -9.40
C ALA A 128 5.93 0.08 -8.17
N VAL A 129 6.68 0.48 -7.14
CA VAL A 129 6.12 1.09 -5.93
C VAL A 129 6.01 2.59 -6.13
N HIS A 130 4.83 3.12 -5.85
CA HIS A 130 4.51 4.53 -5.95
C HIS A 130 3.94 5.06 -4.65
N SER A 131 4.24 6.31 -4.33
CA SER A 131 3.66 7.03 -3.20
C SER A 131 2.88 8.25 -3.65
N PHE A 132 1.80 8.54 -2.93
CA PHE A 132 1.03 9.78 -3.02
C PHE A 132 1.10 10.48 -1.67
N GLU A 133 1.56 11.72 -1.67
CA GLU A 133 2.00 12.41 -0.49
C GLU A 133 1.24 13.73 -0.32
N THR A 134 0.81 13.99 0.90
CA THR A 134 0.22 15.28 1.29
C THR A 134 1.22 16.04 2.14
N TRP A 135 1.67 17.17 1.63
CA TRP A 135 2.65 18.05 2.27
C TRP A 135 1.98 19.33 2.77
N ILE A 136 2.35 19.77 3.96
CA ILE A 136 1.90 21.04 4.60
C ILE A 136 3.12 21.71 5.17
N ASP A 137 3.41 22.92 4.73
CA ASP A 137 4.57 23.75 5.18
C ASP A 137 5.90 22.97 5.10
N GLY A 138 6.10 22.26 4.00
CA GLY A 138 7.30 21.45 3.75
C GLY A 138 7.42 20.18 4.60
N ARG A 139 6.37 19.81 5.35
CA ARG A 139 6.34 18.60 6.18
C ARG A 139 5.36 17.57 5.60
N LEU A 140 5.78 16.31 5.59
CA LEU A 140 4.94 15.18 5.19
C LEU A 140 3.82 14.98 6.22
N ALA A 141 2.61 15.38 5.85
CA ALA A 141 1.44 15.41 6.73
C ALA A 141 0.58 14.13 6.65
N GLY A 142 0.69 13.40 5.56
CA GLY A 142 0.02 12.12 5.32
C GLY A 142 0.37 11.58 3.95
N GLY A 143 -0.02 10.35 3.68
CA GLY A 143 0.28 9.71 2.41
C GLY A 143 -0.18 8.28 2.35
N LEU A 144 0.03 7.68 1.21
CA LEU A 144 -0.15 6.25 0.97
C LEU A 144 0.92 5.76 0.01
N TYR A 145 1.17 4.46 0.03
CA TYR A 145 1.95 3.80 -1.00
C TYR A 145 1.24 2.54 -1.51
N GLY A 146 1.68 2.10 -2.66
CA GLY A 146 1.19 0.86 -3.26
C GLY A 146 2.01 0.45 -4.48
N VAL A 147 1.62 -0.66 -5.06
CA VAL A 147 2.27 -1.26 -6.23
C VAL A 147 1.40 -1.03 -7.46
N CYS A 148 1.96 -0.46 -8.51
CA CYS A 148 1.29 -0.24 -9.79
C CYS A 148 1.78 -1.27 -10.82
N LEU A 149 0.89 -2.14 -11.28
CA LEU A 149 1.19 -3.12 -12.32
C LEU A 149 0.08 -3.10 -13.38
N GLY A 150 0.42 -2.65 -14.57
CA GLY A 150 -0.52 -2.52 -15.67
C GLY A 150 -1.68 -1.56 -15.29
N ARG A 151 -2.90 -2.07 -15.23
CA ARG A 151 -4.10 -1.30 -14.88
C ARG A 151 -4.56 -1.50 -13.43
N MET A 152 -3.75 -2.13 -12.60
CA MET A 152 -4.05 -2.39 -11.20
C MET A 152 -3.11 -1.61 -10.29
N PHE A 153 -3.67 -0.90 -9.31
CA PHE A 153 -2.93 -0.32 -8.19
C PHE A 153 -3.27 -1.10 -6.92
N TYR A 154 -2.29 -1.76 -6.34
CA TYR A 154 -2.40 -2.46 -5.07
C TYR A 154 -2.09 -1.47 -3.95
N GLY A 155 -3.15 -0.94 -3.30
CA GLY A 155 -2.98 -0.06 -2.14
C GLY A 155 -2.49 -0.86 -0.94
N GLU A 156 -1.29 -0.57 -0.46
CA GLU A 156 -0.65 -1.32 0.62
C GLU A 156 -0.97 -0.73 1.99
N SER A 157 -0.69 0.54 2.16
CA SER A 157 -0.89 1.21 3.44
C SER A 157 -1.00 2.73 3.27
N MET A 158 -1.59 3.38 4.29
CA MET A 158 -1.67 4.83 4.38
C MET A 158 -1.49 5.30 5.83
N PHE A 159 -1.05 6.53 5.99
CA PHE A 159 -0.92 7.19 7.30
C PHE A 159 -1.41 8.63 7.24
N ALA A 160 -1.72 9.22 8.40
CA ALA A 160 -2.09 10.63 8.53
C ALA A 160 -1.56 11.21 9.84
N HIS A 161 -0.70 12.20 9.76
CA HIS A 161 -0.27 13.03 10.90
C HIS A 161 -1.15 14.28 11.04
N ARG A 162 -1.94 14.60 10.03
CA ARG A 162 -2.92 15.68 10.02
C ARG A 162 -4.27 15.16 9.51
N SER A 163 -5.34 15.71 10.04
CA SER A 163 -6.71 15.32 9.64
C SER A 163 -6.88 15.38 8.13
N ASP A 164 -7.50 14.34 7.57
CA ASP A 164 -7.78 14.14 6.15
C ASP A 164 -6.56 14.03 5.21
N ALA A 165 -5.31 14.12 5.71
CA ALA A 165 -4.13 14.10 4.84
C ALA A 165 -4.02 12.80 4.02
N SER A 166 -4.26 11.64 4.61
CA SER A 166 -4.28 10.36 3.87
C SER A 166 -5.41 10.29 2.84
N LYS A 167 -6.57 10.92 3.13
CA LYS A 167 -7.70 10.95 2.21
C LYS A 167 -7.45 11.89 1.03
N ILE A 168 -6.68 12.97 1.23
CA ILE A 168 -6.21 13.85 0.15
C ILE A 168 -5.28 13.08 -0.78
N ALA A 169 -4.31 12.34 -0.22
CA ALA A 169 -3.43 11.47 -0.99
C ALA A 169 -4.21 10.40 -1.77
N LEU A 170 -5.21 9.77 -1.16
CA LEU A 170 -6.08 8.80 -1.83
C LEU A 170 -6.91 9.43 -2.96
N ALA A 171 -7.35 10.67 -2.79
CA ALA A 171 -8.04 11.41 -3.85
C ALA A 171 -7.12 11.67 -5.05
N ALA A 172 -5.85 12.00 -4.79
CA ALA A 172 -4.84 12.18 -5.82
C ALA A 172 -4.56 10.88 -6.59
N LEU A 173 -4.42 9.74 -5.88
CA LEU A 173 -4.34 8.42 -6.51
C LEU A 173 -5.56 8.15 -7.40
N GLY A 174 -6.78 8.43 -6.92
CA GLY A 174 -7.99 8.26 -7.70
C GLY A 174 -8.03 9.10 -8.98
N CYS A 175 -7.47 10.32 -8.96
CA CYS A 175 -7.28 11.16 -10.15
C CYS A 175 -6.23 10.56 -11.09
N PHE A 176 -5.10 10.13 -10.56
CA PHE A 176 -4.02 9.51 -11.33
C PHE A 176 -4.49 8.25 -12.08
N CYS A 177 -5.26 7.38 -11.42
CA CYS A 177 -5.78 6.17 -12.06
C CYS A 177 -6.86 6.42 -13.12
N ARG A 178 -7.38 7.66 -13.24
CA ARG A 178 -8.36 8.04 -14.27
C ARG A 178 -7.73 8.67 -15.52
N ALA A 179 -6.51 9.16 -15.38
CA ALA A 179 -5.75 9.80 -16.46
C ALA A 179 -5.15 8.77 -17.41
#